data_7dbc69530035c66f82a2cb79e2102fcd
#
_entry.id   7dbc69530035c66f82a2cb79e2102fcd
#
_cell.length_a   1.000
_cell.length_b   1.000
_cell.length_c   1.000
_cell.angle_alpha   90.00
_cell.angle_beta   90.00
_cell.angle_gamma   90.00
#
_symmetry.space_group_name_H-M   'P 1'
#
loop_
_entity.id
_entity.type
_entity.pdbx_description
1 polymer ?
#
loop_
_entity_poly.entity_id
_entity_poly.type
_entity_poly.pdbx_seq_one_letter_code
_entity_poly.pdbx_strand_id
1 'polypeptide(L)'
;MNFKNIKLGISTAHSSIGSFFSSQLGKVLTKNEVTASNGAKIDFAFFGLDDRFTYNQIVSPNEVQNTAFLPIPNAISTKIINSQELVGVQLNSSSFDAIEHGNAFNSLNIVESNRGKTPFTGQNTPRIILFQTQDGRKGAIKIKQFVSQGKGSYILTDIKVQKKP
;
A
#
# COMPACT_ATOMS: atom_id res chain seq x y z
N MET A 1 -12.32 2.04 8.26
CA MET A 1 -11.14 2.03 9.17
C MET A 1 -10.18 3.13 8.72
N ASN A 2 -9.53 3.78 9.66
CA ASN A 2 -8.58 4.87 9.40
C ASN A 2 -7.31 4.61 10.23
N PHE A 3 -6.17 4.51 9.55
CA PHE A 3 -4.85 4.26 10.14
C PHE A 3 -3.97 5.45 9.81
N LYS A 4 -3.48 6.14 10.83
CA LYS A 4 -2.67 7.36 10.67
C LYS A 4 -1.20 7.10 10.99
N ASN A 5 -0.31 7.80 10.28
CA ASN A 5 1.14 7.77 10.52
C ASN A 5 1.74 6.36 10.42
N ILE A 6 1.29 5.61 9.44
CA ILE A 6 1.79 4.26 9.18
C ILE A 6 3.10 4.35 8.40
N LYS A 7 4.14 3.74 8.95
CA LYS A 7 5.44 3.62 8.30
C LYS A 7 5.50 2.34 7.48
N LEU A 8 5.88 2.45 6.22
CA LEU A 8 6.12 1.32 5.33
C LEU A 8 7.57 1.38 4.86
N GLY A 9 8.36 0.40 5.26
CA GLY A 9 9.80 0.34 4.98
C GLY A 9 10.11 0.00 3.53
N ILE A 10 11.19 0.57 3.01
CA ILE A 10 11.77 0.15 1.73
C ILE A 10 12.27 -1.31 1.80
N SER A 11 12.72 -1.86 0.67
CA SER A 11 13.14 -3.27 0.59
C SER A 11 14.16 -3.68 1.67
N THR A 12 15.12 -2.82 1.99
CA THR A 12 16.11 -3.08 3.04
C THR A 12 15.58 -2.94 4.47
N ALA A 13 14.41 -2.33 4.65
CA ALA A 13 13.76 -2.12 5.94
C ALA A 13 12.57 -3.07 6.21
N HIS A 14 12.31 -4.05 5.33
CA HIS A 14 11.16 -4.94 5.48
C HIS A 14 11.29 -5.89 6.68
N SER A 15 12.49 -6.12 7.21
CA SER A 15 12.71 -6.91 8.42
C SER A 15 12.81 -6.07 9.71
N SER A 16 12.93 -4.75 9.62
CA SER A 16 13.02 -3.85 10.78
C SER A 16 11.76 -3.00 10.95
N ILE A 17 11.41 -2.17 9.97
CA ILE A 17 10.19 -1.33 9.98
C ILE A 17 8.98 -2.15 9.55
N GLY A 18 9.14 -3.02 8.58
CA GLY A 18 8.08 -3.78 7.95
C GLY A 18 7.54 -3.09 6.70
N SER A 19 7.02 -3.91 5.80
CA SER A 19 6.51 -3.46 4.50
C SER A 19 5.14 -4.06 4.16
N PHE A 20 4.60 -4.93 5.01
CA PHE A 20 3.39 -5.70 4.77
C PHE A 20 2.24 -5.21 5.65
N PHE A 21 1.26 -4.55 5.06
CA PHE A 21 0.16 -3.95 5.81
C PHE A 21 -1.05 -4.87 5.89
N SER A 22 -1.64 -4.93 7.06
CA SER A 22 -2.90 -5.63 7.32
C SER A 22 -3.88 -4.74 8.08
N SER A 23 -4.99 -4.39 7.46
CA SER A 23 -6.07 -3.67 8.13
C SER A 23 -6.82 -4.55 9.14
N GLN A 24 -6.85 -5.87 8.91
CA GLN A 24 -7.48 -6.81 9.84
C GLN A 24 -6.68 -6.92 11.15
N LEU A 25 -5.35 -6.90 11.07
CA LEU A 25 -4.47 -6.94 12.24
C LEU A 25 -4.19 -5.55 12.80
N GLY A 26 -4.53 -4.49 12.06
CA GLY A 26 -4.32 -3.10 12.45
C GLY A 26 -2.86 -2.69 12.50
N LYS A 27 -1.97 -3.34 11.74
CA LYS A 27 -0.53 -3.09 11.80
C LYS A 27 0.21 -3.39 10.50
N VAL A 28 1.45 -2.93 10.45
CA VAL A 28 2.46 -3.37 9.49
C VAL A 28 3.21 -4.56 10.09
N LEU A 29 3.43 -5.58 9.27
CA LEU A 29 4.21 -6.76 9.60
C LEU A 29 5.62 -6.62 9.04
N THR A 30 6.61 -7.04 9.81
CA THR A 30 7.97 -7.28 9.31
C THR A 30 8.03 -8.62 8.59
N LYS A 31 9.11 -8.85 7.83
CA LYS A 31 9.37 -10.13 7.15
C LYS A 31 9.21 -11.33 8.09
N ASN A 32 9.77 -11.22 9.30
CA ASN A 32 9.79 -12.33 10.27
C ASN A 32 8.43 -12.59 10.93
N GLU A 33 7.53 -11.60 10.89
CA GLU A 33 6.16 -11.74 11.40
C GLU A 33 5.19 -12.36 10.38
N VAL A 34 5.55 -12.39 9.10
CA VAL A 34 4.72 -13.01 8.05
C VAL A 34 4.79 -14.52 8.16
N THR A 35 3.63 -15.16 8.32
CA THR A 35 3.48 -16.61 8.50
C THR A 35 2.30 -17.13 7.67
N ALA A 36 2.16 -18.46 7.58
CA ALA A 36 1.01 -19.09 6.93
C ALA A 36 -0.33 -18.73 7.59
N SER A 37 -0.32 -18.42 8.90
CA SER A 37 -1.55 -18.08 9.64
C SER A 37 -2.04 -16.65 9.43
N ASN A 38 -1.18 -15.76 8.95
CA ASN A 38 -1.53 -14.35 8.74
C ASN A 38 -1.36 -13.85 7.30
N GLY A 39 -0.76 -14.64 6.42
CA GLY A 39 -0.51 -14.23 5.03
C GLY A 39 -1.79 -13.80 4.28
N ALA A 40 -2.90 -14.51 4.49
CA ALA A 40 -4.20 -14.16 3.91
C ALA A 40 -4.83 -12.88 4.50
N LYS A 41 -4.26 -12.31 5.55
CA LYS A 41 -4.72 -11.06 6.19
C LYS A 41 -3.93 -9.84 5.73
N ILE A 42 -2.90 -10.02 4.93
CA ILE A 42 -2.10 -8.91 4.39
C ILE A 42 -2.86 -8.31 3.21
N ASP A 43 -3.15 -7.01 3.29
CA ASP A 43 -3.90 -6.30 2.25
C ASP A 43 -2.99 -5.87 1.09
N PHE A 44 -1.77 -5.44 1.38
CA PHE A 44 -0.76 -5.07 0.38
C PHE A 44 0.64 -5.01 0.99
N ALA A 45 1.66 -4.92 0.13
CA ALA A 45 3.03 -4.62 0.51
C ALA A 45 3.52 -3.34 -0.16
N PHE A 46 4.47 -2.66 0.48
CA PHE A 46 5.24 -1.58 -0.13
C PHE A 46 6.62 -2.10 -0.55
N PHE A 47 6.98 -1.90 -1.81
CA PHE A 47 8.33 -2.13 -2.31
C PHE A 47 8.95 -0.80 -2.73
N GLY A 48 9.98 -0.37 -2.00
CA GLY A 48 10.86 0.72 -2.38
C GLY A 48 12.27 0.18 -2.61
N LEU A 49 12.85 0.47 -3.77
CA LEU A 49 14.12 -0.12 -4.18
C LEU A 49 15.29 0.37 -3.34
N ASP A 50 15.33 1.68 -3.06
CA ASP A 50 16.45 2.33 -2.40
C ASP A 50 16.02 3.55 -1.54
N ASP A 51 16.96 4.11 -0.82
CA ASP A 51 16.76 5.26 0.06
C ASP A 51 16.57 6.60 -0.66
N ARG A 52 16.73 6.62 -1.97
CA ARG A 52 16.41 7.76 -2.84
C ARG A 52 15.02 7.67 -3.45
N PHE A 53 14.32 6.57 -3.18
CA PHE A 53 12.98 6.31 -3.71
C PHE A 53 12.90 6.38 -5.24
N THR A 54 13.92 5.83 -5.90
CA THR A 54 14.02 5.85 -7.36
C THR A 54 13.02 4.91 -8.04
N TYR A 55 12.52 3.90 -7.31
CA TYR A 55 11.52 2.95 -7.79
C TYR A 55 10.64 2.51 -6.62
N ASN A 56 9.36 2.83 -6.68
CA ASN A 56 8.40 2.57 -5.60
C ASN A 56 7.10 2.00 -6.17
N GLN A 57 6.53 1.05 -5.45
CA GLN A 57 5.20 0.53 -5.76
C GLN A 57 4.52 -0.08 -4.54
N ILE A 58 3.22 0.04 -4.50
CA ILE A 58 2.38 -0.83 -3.68
C ILE A 58 2.11 -2.09 -4.51
N VAL A 59 2.24 -3.25 -3.91
CA VAL A 59 2.23 -4.55 -4.57
C VAL A 59 1.15 -5.43 -3.96
N SER A 60 0.44 -6.17 -4.81
CA SER A 60 -0.49 -7.21 -4.36
C SER A 60 0.26 -8.30 -3.60
N PRO A 61 -0.28 -8.82 -2.48
CA PRO A 61 0.40 -9.83 -1.68
C PRO A 61 0.84 -11.07 -2.47
N ASN A 62 0.03 -11.51 -3.43
CA ASN A 62 0.35 -12.67 -4.27
C ASN A 62 1.37 -12.39 -5.40
N GLU A 63 1.84 -11.14 -5.51
CA GLU A 63 2.82 -10.73 -6.53
C GLU A 63 4.15 -10.25 -5.92
N VAL A 64 4.32 -10.28 -4.59
CA VAL A 64 5.52 -9.74 -3.94
C VAL A 64 6.81 -10.45 -4.35
N GLN A 65 6.75 -11.73 -4.77
CA GLN A 65 7.89 -12.47 -5.29
C GLN A 65 8.41 -11.94 -6.63
N ASN A 66 7.66 -11.09 -7.32
CA ASN A 66 8.12 -10.38 -8.51
C ASN A 66 9.01 -9.18 -8.16
N THR A 67 9.19 -8.91 -6.88
CA THR A 67 10.12 -7.93 -6.31
C THR A 67 11.28 -8.66 -5.62
N ALA A 68 11.99 -7.98 -4.73
CA ALA A 68 13.03 -8.60 -3.91
C ALA A 68 12.47 -9.36 -2.68
N PHE A 69 11.15 -9.37 -2.46
CA PHE A 69 10.52 -10.05 -1.33
C PHE A 69 10.32 -11.55 -1.59
N LEU A 70 10.38 -12.35 -0.53
CA LEU A 70 9.96 -13.75 -0.59
C LEU A 70 8.44 -13.86 -0.72
N PRO A 71 7.92 -14.95 -1.33
CA PRO A 71 6.49 -15.18 -1.41
C PRO A 71 5.81 -15.16 -0.04
N ILE A 72 4.61 -14.59 0.03
CA ILE A 72 3.78 -14.61 1.24
C ILE A 72 2.94 -15.89 1.23
N PRO A 73 3.02 -16.73 2.27
CA PRO A 73 2.17 -17.92 2.35
C PRO A 73 0.68 -17.55 2.41
N ASN A 74 -0.16 -18.23 1.65
CA ASN A 74 -1.60 -18.00 1.57
C ASN A 74 -1.98 -16.56 1.14
N ALA A 75 -1.13 -15.90 0.35
CA ALA A 75 -1.35 -14.54 -0.09
C ALA A 75 -2.66 -14.39 -0.88
N ILE A 76 -3.35 -13.29 -0.61
CA ILE A 76 -4.52 -12.87 -1.38
C ILE A 76 -4.12 -11.96 -2.54
N SER A 77 -5.05 -11.78 -3.50
CA SER A 77 -4.91 -10.81 -4.58
C SER A 77 -5.54 -9.47 -4.19
N THR A 78 -4.83 -8.37 -4.47
CA THR A 78 -5.34 -7.01 -4.26
C THR A 78 -5.17 -6.23 -5.56
N LYS A 79 -6.23 -5.61 -6.04
CA LYS A 79 -6.15 -4.67 -7.17
C LYS A 79 -5.54 -3.37 -6.71
N ILE A 80 -4.61 -2.80 -7.48
CA ILE A 80 -3.85 -1.61 -7.09
C ILE A 80 -3.76 -0.63 -8.25
N ILE A 81 -3.95 0.65 -7.94
CA ILE A 81 -3.66 1.77 -8.81
C ILE A 81 -2.59 2.63 -8.13
N ASN A 82 -1.33 2.40 -8.50
CA ASN A 82 -0.19 3.19 -8.03
C ASN A 82 -0.16 4.58 -8.67
N SER A 83 -0.59 4.69 -9.91
CA SER A 83 -0.44 5.87 -10.76
C SER A 83 -1.79 6.28 -11.34
N GLN A 84 -2.62 6.95 -10.51
CA GLN A 84 -3.92 7.46 -10.93
C GLN A 84 -3.78 8.44 -12.12
N GLU A 85 -2.72 9.22 -12.16
CA GLU A 85 -2.43 10.19 -13.21
C GLU A 85 -2.35 9.56 -14.61
N LEU A 86 -2.10 8.27 -14.70
CA LEU A 86 -2.02 7.55 -15.97
C LEU A 86 -3.35 6.93 -16.41
N VAL A 87 -4.33 6.82 -15.52
CA VAL A 87 -5.60 6.13 -15.78
C VAL A 87 -6.84 6.97 -15.42
N GLY A 88 -6.62 8.16 -14.87
CA GLY A 88 -7.67 9.07 -14.41
C GLY A 88 -7.72 9.16 -12.88
N VAL A 89 -7.54 10.38 -12.37
CA VAL A 89 -7.56 10.67 -10.93
C VAL A 89 -8.99 10.59 -10.40
N GLN A 90 -9.26 9.66 -9.51
CA GLN A 90 -10.56 9.46 -8.88
C GLN A 90 -10.62 10.05 -7.46
N LEU A 91 -9.47 10.14 -6.79
CA LEU A 91 -9.37 10.63 -5.42
C LEU A 91 -8.10 11.46 -5.26
N ASN A 92 -8.25 12.73 -4.90
CA ASN A 92 -7.13 13.61 -4.56
C ASN A 92 -6.91 13.68 -3.04
N SER A 93 -5.88 14.41 -2.62
CA SER A 93 -5.51 14.54 -1.20
C SER A 93 -6.62 15.18 -0.36
N SER A 94 -7.25 16.26 -0.83
CA SER A 94 -8.32 16.96 -0.10
C SER A 94 -9.54 16.04 0.07
N SER A 95 -9.93 15.34 -0.97
CA SER A 95 -11.04 14.38 -0.93
C SER A 95 -10.72 13.19 -0.03
N PHE A 96 -9.47 12.71 -0.05
CA PHE A 96 -9.01 11.67 0.89
C PHE A 96 -9.18 12.14 2.35
N ASP A 97 -8.72 13.35 2.66
CA ASP A 97 -8.79 13.89 4.03
C ASP A 97 -10.23 14.02 4.51
N ALA A 98 -11.15 14.39 3.61
CA ALA A 98 -12.58 14.55 3.92
C ALA A 98 -13.35 13.24 4.12
N ILE A 99 -12.76 12.07 3.81
CA ILE A 99 -13.44 10.79 4.01
C ILE A 99 -13.53 10.45 5.50
N GLU A 100 -14.74 10.45 6.02
CA GLU A 100 -15.06 10.03 7.40
C GLU A 100 -15.58 8.60 7.48
N HIS A 101 -16.29 8.16 6.44
CA HIS A 101 -16.97 6.86 6.39
C HIS A 101 -16.59 6.04 5.16
N GLY A 102 -16.53 4.71 5.33
CA GLY A 102 -16.11 3.78 4.28
C GLY A 102 -17.00 3.77 3.03
N ASN A 103 -18.26 4.21 3.12
CA ASN A 103 -19.16 4.31 1.97
C ASN A 103 -18.69 5.31 0.91
N ALA A 104 -17.87 6.29 1.30
CA ALA A 104 -17.26 7.22 0.33
C ALA A 104 -16.39 6.51 -0.73
N PHE A 105 -15.90 5.32 -0.44
CA PHE A 105 -15.13 4.51 -1.40
C PHE A 105 -16.01 3.76 -2.42
N ASN A 106 -17.33 3.69 -2.23
CA ASN A 106 -18.22 2.94 -3.12
C ASN A 106 -18.15 3.44 -4.56
N SER A 107 -17.99 4.76 -4.75
CA SER A 107 -17.92 5.40 -6.07
C SER A 107 -16.61 5.14 -6.81
N LEU A 108 -15.55 4.67 -6.14
CA LEU A 108 -14.28 4.38 -6.79
C LEU A 108 -14.41 3.17 -7.71
N ASN A 109 -13.89 3.31 -8.92
CA ASN A 109 -13.77 2.22 -9.88
C ASN A 109 -12.32 1.73 -9.95
N ILE A 110 -11.98 0.73 -9.15
CA ILE A 110 -10.61 0.19 -9.06
C ILE A 110 -10.47 -0.96 -10.04
N VAL A 111 -10.10 -0.62 -11.26
CA VAL A 111 -9.81 -1.58 -12.33
C VAL A 111 -8.30 -1.72 -12.47
N GLU A 112 -7.82 -2.95 -12.36
CA GLU A 112 -6.40 -3.23 -12.54
C GLU A 112 -6.00 -3.11 -14.01
N SER A 113 -4.90 -2.41 -14.26
CA SER A 113 -4.30 -2.27 -15.58
C SER A 113 -2.79 -2.08 -15.44
N ASN A 114 -2.04 -2.40 -16.50
CA ASN A 114 -0.59 -2.18 -16.49
C ASN A 114 -0.24 -0.71 -16.27
N ARG A 115 -1.01 0.23 -16.85
CA ARG A 115 -0.80 1.67 -16.64
C ARG A 115 -1.08 2.09 -15.19
N GLY A 116 -2.17 1.62 -14.61
CA GLY A 116 -2.51 1.92 -13.22
C GLY A 116 -1.51 1.34 -12.23
N LYS A 117 -0.93 0.17 -12.53
CA LYS A 117 0.09 -0.49 -11.69
C LYS A 117 1.48 0.12 -11.84
N THR A 118 1.70 1.01 -12.79
CA THR A 118 3.01 1.62 -13.04
C THR A 118 3.65 2.10 -11.74
N PRO A 119 4.87 1.65 -11.44
CA PRO A 119 5.63 2.17 -10.30
C PRO A 119 5.87 3.67 -10.44
N PHE A 120 6.05 4.33 -9.32
CA PHE A 120 6.34 5.76 -9.28
C PHE A 120 7.76 6.02 -8.79
N THR A 121 8.31 7.14 -9.22
CA THR A 121 9.66 7.59 -8.89
C THR A 121 9.60 8.93 -8.18
N GLY A 122 10.68 9.24 -7.45
CA GLY A 122 10.79 10.52 -6.76
C GLY A 122 9.99 10.57 -5.48
N GLN A 123 9.92 11.77 -4.93
CA GLN A 123 9.40 12.03 -3.59
C GLN A 123 8.28 13.07 -3.61
N ASN A 124 7.47 13.07 -4.65
CA ASN A 124 6.35 13.99 -4.79
C ASN A 124 5.24 13.63 -3.80
N THR A 125 4.86 14.57 -2.96
CA THR A 125 3.79 14.43 -1.97
C THR A 125 2.79 15.58 -2.07
N PRO A 126 1.53 15.35 -1.73
CA PRO A 126 0.93 14.07 -1.38
C PRO A 126 0.71 13.18 -2.59
N ARG A 127 0.76 11.86 -2.41
CA ARG A 127 0.40 10.89 -3.44
C ARG A 127 -0.71 9.98 -2.92
N ILE A 128 -1.74 9.78 -3.72
CA ILE A 128 -2.86 8.90 -3.40
C ILE A 128 -2.80 7.65 -4.27
N ILE A 129 -2.79 6.50 -3.62
CA ILE A 129 -2.81 5.17 -4.23
C ILE A 129 -4.14 4.51 -3.87
N LEU A 130 -4.80 3.89 -4.84
CA LEU A 130 -6.07 3.19 -4.62
C LEU A 130 -5.84 1.68 -4.59
N PHE A 131 -6.62 0.98 -3.77
CA PHE A 131 -6.60 -0.48 -3.74
C PHE A 131 -7.97 -1.09 -3.47
N GLN A 132 -8.14 -2.33 -3.92
CA GLN A 132 -9.31 -3.16 -3.59
C GLN A 132 -8.85 -4.56 -3.24
N THR A 133 -9.11 -4.99 -2.02
CA THR A 133 -8.76 -6.31 -1.53
C THR A 133 -9.61 -7.41 -2.19
N GLN A 134 -9.17 -8.65 -2.09
CA GLN A 134 -9.86 -9.80 -2.69
C GLN A 134 -11.31 -9.96 -2.19
N ASP A 135 -11.58 -9.59 -0.95
CA ASP A 135 -12.93 -9.60 -0.36
C ASP A 135 -13.79 -8.37 -0.75
N GLY A 136 -13.29 -7.54 -1.66
CA GLY A 136 -14.02 -6.41 -2.26
C GLY A 136 -13.92 -5.09 -1.50
N ARG A 137 -13.22 -5.03 -0.37
CA ARG A 137 -13.06 -3.77 0.38
C ARG A 137 -12.17 -2.81 -0.40
N LYS A 138 -12.65 -1.61 -0.62
CA LYS A 138 -11.91 -0.53 -1.27
C LYS A 138 -11.23 0.34 -0.23
N GLY A 139 -10.08 0.89 -0.60
CA GLY A 139 -9.33 1.79 0.25
C GLY A 139 -8.37 2.67 -0.54
N ALA A 140 -7.72 3.56 0.18
CA ALA A 140 -6.70 4.44 -0.36
C ALA A 140 -5.57 4.64 0.64
N ILE A 141 -4.38 4.88 0.08
CA ILE A 141 -3.15 5.19 0.80
C ILE A 141 -2.75 6.61 0.41
N LYS A 142 -2.57 7.48 1.40
CA LYS A 142 -1.98 8.80 1.20
C LYS A 142 -0.53 8.78 1.67
N ILE A 143 0.41 8.89 0.75
CA ILE A 143 1.81 9.08 1.09
C ILE A 143 2.01 10.55 1.47
N LYS A 144 2.40 10.79 2.71
CA LYS A 144 2.61 12.13 3.27
C LYS A 144 4.06 12.57 3.20
N GLN A 145 4.98 11.61 3.34
CA GLN A 145 6.41 11.90 3.41
C GLN A 145 7.23 10.69 2.96
N PHE A 146 8.33 10.96 2.28
CA PHE A 146 9.41 10.02 2.02
C PHE A 146 10.55 10.32 3.00
N VAL A 147 10.88 9.36 3.85
CA VAL A 147 11.89 9.55 4.91
C VAL A 147 13.13 8.75 4.56
N SER A 148 14.16 9.46 4.13
CA SER A 148 15.45 8.87 3.73
C SER A 148 16.35 8.72 4.96
N GLN A 149 16.60 7.46 5.36
CA GLN A 149 17.43 7.07 6.51
C GLN A 149 18.30 5.86 6.16
N GLY A 150 18.93 5.86 4.98
CA GLY A 150 19.70 4.71 4.51
C GLY A 150 18.85 3.45 4.40
N LYS A 151 19.34 2.34 4.96
CA LYS A 151 18.62 1.04 4.95
C LYS A 151 17.31 1.06 5.74
N GLY A 152 17.12 2.00 6.65
CA GLY A 152 15.91 2.18 7.46
C GLY A 152 14.92 3.18 6.86
N SER A 153 15.04 3.51 5.58
CA SER A 153 14.15 4.45 4.90
C SER A 153 12.73 3.89 4.78
N TYR A 154 11.74 4.79 4.80
CA TYR A 154 10.34 4.44 4.75
C TYR A 154 9.49 5.55 4.16
N ILE A 155 8.29 5.22 3.73
CA ILE A 155 7.23 6.19 3.46
C ILE A 155 6.32 6.32 4.68
N LEU A 156 5.93 7.56 5.01
CA LEU A 156 4.93 7.85 6.04
C LEU A 156 3.58 8.03 5.38
N THR A 157 2.60 7.25 5.81
CA THR A 157 1.29 7.19 5.15
C THR A 157 0.13 7.33 6.13
N ASP A 158 -1.01 7.78 5.62
CA ASP A 158 -2.32 7.52 6.19
C ASP A 158 -3.06 6.54 5.28
N ILE A 159 -3.75 5.58 5.87
CA ILE A 159 -4.47 4.54 5.14
C ILE A 159 -5.93 4.54 5.58
N LYS A 160 -6.84 4.62 4.62
CA LYS A 160 -8.28 4.49 4.86
C LYS A 160 -8.82 3.32 4.04
N VAL A 161 -9.59 2.46 4.67
CA VAL A 161 -10.17 1.27 4.03
C VAL A 161 -11.54 0.94 4.61
N GLN A 162 -12.42 0.41 3.78
CA GLN A 162 -13.73 -0.08 4.19
C GLN A 162 -13.59 -1.14 5.28
N LYS A 163 -14.54 -1.16 6.21
CA LYS A 163 -14.67 -2.27 7.16
C LYS A 163 -15.13 -3.52 6.43
N LYS A 164 -14.76 -4.66 6.94
CA LYS A 164 -15.34 -5.92 6.51
C LYS A 164 -16.84 -5.91 6.85
N PRO A 165 -17.70 -6.33 5.92
CA PRO A 165 -19.13 -6.46 6.19
C PRO A 165 -19.43 -7.37 7.39
#